data_eb48d5baa2f61fa292235e66bd6ffd29
#
_entry.id   eb48d5baa2f61fa292235e66bd6ffd29
#
_cell.length_a   1.000
_cell.length_b   1.000
_cell.length_c   1.000
_cell.angle_alpha   90.00
_cell.angle_beta   90.00
_cell.angle_gamma   90.00
#
_symmetry.space_group_name_H-M   'P 1'
#
loop_
_entity.id
_entity.type
_entity.pdbx_description
1 polymer ?
#
loop_
_entity_poly.entity_id
_entity_poly.type
_entity_poly.pdbx_seq_one_letter_code
_entity_poly.pdbx_strand_id
1 'polypeptide(L)'
;SLHDALPISYFLIVRIWGDAPIITDPVLSDNVELKPRSPKEDVMKLILEDIEQSVLLFPEDGYINKNLASKPAAYALKADVLMWKAKVLNGGNADLEEAIKAIDQVGGSGVSLLPDYAKVFANDNKKNNEIIFSFYFERYETGNLSIATNTTSRTDNLSMAVNLADAATSPNQSRHVYAPSDKARELYLKYPGDRRYKVAMIDLVDKDGNLILTQTNKFRGKAYSDDRYFDDDLIAYRWGDLLLLRAEANAALNKISESLVDLNEVRDRAGLEPYDGPKDKIAVEKEICDERLRELFIEQKRWFDLVRFHCGGTIDIYKEVPNLNDKPGYPLYFPINYNDMVLNDKLVQTDGYESNVER
;
A
#
# COMPACT_ATOMS: atom_id res chain seq x y z
N SER A 1 0.52 11.64 -20.18
CA SER A 1 0.18 13.07 -20.00
C SER A 1 0.31 13.45 -18.52
N LEU A 2 0.27 14.75 -18.22
CA LEU A 2 0.22 15.24 -16.82
C LEU A 2 -0.99 14.68 -16.05
N HIS A 3 -2.12 14.51 -16.71
CA HIS A 3 -3.33 13.95 -16.12
C HIS A 3 -3.18 12.48 -15.67
N ASP A 4 -2.17 11.75 -16.13
CA ASP A 4 -1.98 10.34 -15.75
C ASP A 4 -1.16 10.19 -14.47
N ALA A 5 -0.22 11.10 -14.20
CA ALA A 5 0.71 11.02 -13.07
C ALA A 5 0.30 11.91 -11.87
N LEU A 6 -0.34 13.06 -12.13
CA LEU A 6 -0.74 14.00 -11.09
C LEU A 6 -1.68 13.39 -10.04
N PRO A 7 -2.75 12.66 -10.43
CA PRO A 7 -3.71 12.16 -9.45
C PRO A 7 -3.09 11.23 -8.41
N ILE A 8 -2.24 10.29 -8.81
CA ILE A 8 -1.62 9.35 -7.86
C ILE A 8 -0.62 10.07 -6.94
N SER A 9 0.11 11.06 -7.47
CA SER A 9 1.06 11.86 -6.69
C SER A 9 0.35 12.75 -5.68
N TYR A 10 -0.69 13.48 -6.08
CA TYR A 10 -1.49 14.28 -5.17
C TYR A 10 -2.22 13.44 -4.14
N PHE A 11 -2.72 12.28 -4.52
CA PHE A 11 -3.36 11.39 -3.57
C PHE A 11 -2.39 10.90 -2.49
N LEU A 12 -1.14 10.60 -2.84
CA LEU A 12 -0.11 10.27 -1.87
C LEU A 12 0.17 11.46 -0.95
N ILE A 13 0.32 12.67 -1.50
CA ILE A 13 0.57 13.90 -0.74
C ILE A 13 -0.57 14.16 0.27
N VAL A 14 -1.82 14.11 -0.18
CA VAL A 14 -2.99 14.34 0.70
C VAL A 14 -3.05 13.32 1.83
N ARG A 15 -2.77 12.05 1.55
CA ARG A 15 -2.79 11.02 2.59
C ARG A 15 -1.69 11.19 3.64
N ILE A 16 -0.55 11.77 3.25
CA ILE A 16 0.61 11.95 4.14
C ILE A 16 0.52 13.27 4.90
N TRP A 17 0.22 14.39 4.23
CA TRP A 17 0.31 15.73 4.81
C TRP A 17 -1.03 16.46 4.94
N GLY A 18 -2.13 15.93 4.40
CA GLY A 18 -3.41 16.61 4.35
C GLY A 18 -3.42 17.70 3.28
N ASP A 19 -3.60 18.96 3.69
CA ASP A 19 -3.58 20.10 2.78
C ASP A 19 -2.26 20.18 1.99
N ALA A 20 -2.33 20.62 0.72
CA ALA A 20 -1.16 20.66 -0.16
C ALA A 20 -1.24 21.81 -1.17
N PRO A 21 -0.12 22.40 -1.61
CA PRO A 21 -0.13 23.35 -2.71
C PRO A 21 -0.61 22.69 -4.00
N ILE A 22 -1.54 23.31 -4.72
CA ILE A 22 -1.97 22.85 -6.06
C ILE A 22 -1.11 23.54 -7.11
N ILE A 23 -0.28 22.75 -7.82
CA ILE A 23 0.58 23.18 -8.90
C ILE A 23 0.27 22.30 -10.11
N THR A 24 -0.46 22.87 -11.07
CA THR A 24 -0.93 22.16 -12.29
C THR A 24 -0.14 22.59 -13.54
N ASP A 25 0.51 23.75 -13.48
CA ASP A 25 1.31 24.24 -14.59
C ASP A 25 2.75 23.70 -14.51
N PRO A 26 3.38 23.40 -15.65
CA PRO A 26 4.78 23.01 -15.67
C PRO A 26 5.69 24.13 -15.13
N VAL A 27 6.59 23.77 -14.22
CA VAL A 27 7.61 24.68 -13.72
C VAL A 27 8.76 24.74 -14.74
N LEU A 28 8.88 25.86 -15.46
CA LEU A 28 9.85 26.04 -16.55
C LEU A 28 11.03 26.96 -16.19
N SER A 29 11.06 27.53 -14.98
CA SER A 29 12.12 28.43 -14.54
C SER A 29 12.29 28.39 -13.02
N ASP A 30 13.38 28.93 -12.53
CA ASP A 30 13.66 29.06 -11.09
C ASP A 30 12.77 30.14 -10.41
N ASN A 31 12.10 30.99 -11.20
CA ASN A 31 11.17 31.99 -10.69
C ASN A 31 9.75 31.41 -10.62
N VAL A 32 9.51 30.57 -9.62
CA VAL A 32 8.22 29.92 -9.38
C VAL A 32 7.41 30.75 -8.39
N GLU A 33 6.15 31.00 -8.70
CA GLU A 33 5.23 31.58 -7.72
C GLU A 33 5.00 30.56 -6.58
N LEU A 34 5.42 30.92 -5.36
CA LEU A 34 5.17 30.13 -4.17
C LEU A 34 3.68 30.13 -3.84
N LYS A 35 3.12 28.95 -3.62
CA LYS A 35 1.69 28.78 -3.29
C LYS A 35 1.53 28.28 -1.84
N PRO A 36 0.48 28.75 -1.14
CA PRO A 36 0.11 28.17 0.14
C PRO A 36 -0.49 26.78 -0.06
N ARG A 37 -0.71 26.06 1.04
CA ARG A 37 -1.46 24.81 1.04
C ARG A 37 -2.95 25.10 0.74
N SER A 38 -3.52 24.39 -0.19
CA SER A 38 -4.98 24.34 -0.44
C SER A 38 -5.60 23.28 0.47
N PRO A 39 -6.86 23.46 0.90
CA PRO A 39 -7.58 22.45 1.66
C PRO A 39 -7.53 21.07 0.97
N LYS A 40 -7.38 20.02 1.74
CA LYS A 40 -7.34 18.64 1.23
C LYS A 40 -8.59 18.25 0.43
N GLU A 41 -9.74 18.85 0.76
CA GLU A 41 -10.99 18.67 0.03
C GLU A 41 -10.89 19.20 -1.41
N ASP A 42 -10.23 20.34 -1.63
CA ASP A 42 -9.99 20.93 -2.95
C ASP A 42 -8.99 20.09 -3.75
N VAL A 43 -7.94 19.58 -3.08
CA VAL A 43 -6.99 18.67 -3.71
C VAL A 43 -7.67 17.37 -4.12
N MET A 44 -8.53 16.80 -3.26
CA MET A 44 -9.31 15.59 -3.59
C MET A 44 -10.25 15.79 -4.76
N LYS A 45 -10.86 16.99 -4.87
CA LYS A 45 -11.71 17.35 -6.02
C LYS A 45 -10.90 17.33 -7.30
N LEU A 46 -9.73 17.99 -7.31
CA LEU A 46 -8.81 17.99 -8.46
C LEU A 46 -8.43 16.57 -8.87
N ILE A 47 -8.05 15.71 -7.90
CA ILE A 47 -7.70 14.32 -8.14
C ILE A 47 -8.82 13.57 -8.86
N LEU A 48 -10.06 13.70 -8.38
CA LEU A 48 -11.22 13.02 -8.98
C LEU A 48 -11.54 13.56 -10.38
N GLU A 49 -11.46 14.88 -10.60
CA GLU A 49 -11.65 15.50 -11.91
C GLU A 49 -10.60 15.00 -12.92
N ASP A 50 -9.33 14.94 -12.53
CA ASP A 50 -8.25 14.42 -13.38
C ASP A 50 -8.42 12.92 -13.69
N ILE A 51 -8.85 12.10 -12.72
CA ILE A 51 -9.13 10.69 -12.95
C ILE A 51 -10.29 10.52 -13.95
N GLU A 52 -11.37 11.27 -13.81
CA GLU A 52 -12.51 11.22 -14.76
C GLU A 52 -12.07 11.60 -16.18
N GLN A 53 -11.25 12.65 -16.32
CA GLN A 53 -10.69 13.01 -17.61
C GLN A 53 -9.77 11.92 -18.18
N SER A 54 -8.92 11.32 -17.35
CA SER A 54 -8.06 10.21 -17.74
C SER A 54 -8.87 9.02 -18.29
N VAL A 55 -9.93 8.61 -17.58
CA VAL A 55 -10.81 7.52 -18.00
C VAL A 55 -11.44 7.78 -19.37
N LEU A 56 -11.82 9.04 -19.67
CA LEU A 56 -12.40 9.43 -20.96
C LEU A 56 -11.37 9.45 -22.08
N LEU A 57 -10.12 9.78 -21.78
CA LEU A 57 -9.05 9.98 -22.76
C LEU A 57 -8.31 8.68 -23.12
N PHE A 58 -8.37 7.63 -22.31
CA PHE A 58 -7.74 6.37 -22.65
C PHE A 58 -8.43 5.74 -23.87
N PRO A 59 -7.66 5.41 -24.92
CA PRO A 59 -8.21 4.89 -26.18
C PRO A 59 -8.66 3.44 -26.07
N GLU A 60 -8.17 2.71 -25.08
CA GLU A 60 -8.42 1.28 -24.89
C GLU A 60 -8.98 1.01 -23.49
N ASP A 61 -9.84 0.01 -23.37
CA ASP A 61 -10.44 -0.42 -22.09
C ASP A 61 -9.53 -1.33 -21.27
N GLY A 62 -8.38 -1.76 -21.82
CA GLY A 62 -7.45 -2.71 -21.22
C GLY A 62 -6.09 -2.13 -20.89
N TYR A 63 -5.08 -3.00 -20.97
CA TYR A 63 -3.68 -2.68 -20.69
C TYR A 63 -2.82 -2.77 -21.94
N ILE A 64 -2.06 -1.73 -22.23
CA ILE A 64 -0.91 -1.84 -23.14
C ILE A 64 0.24 -2.52 -22.39
N ASN A 65 0.47 -2.06 -21.14
CA ASN A 65 1.51 -2.55 -20.26
C ASN A 65 1.14 -2.19 -18.81
N LYS A 66 1.44 -3.07 -17.86
CA LYS A 66 1.12 -2.86 -16.42
C LYS A 66 2.00 -1.79 -15.73
N ASN A 67 3.06 -1.32 -16.39
CA ASN A 67 3.88 -0.19 -15.92
C ASN A 67 3.48 1.15 -16.59
N LEU A 68 2.46 1.16 -17.42
CA LEU A 68 1.91 2.37 -18.02
C LEU A 68 0.53 2.67 -17.45
N ALA A 69 0.19 3.95 -17.42
CA ALA A 69 -1.16 4.37 -17.10
C ALA A 69 -2.17 3.71 -18.04
N SER A 70 -3.30 3.30 -17.49
CA SER A 70 -4.35 2.59 -18.24
C SER A 70 -5.71 2.86 -17.60
N LYS A 71 -6.78 2.62 -18.33
CA LYS A 71 -8.13 2.80 -17.82
C LYS A 71 -8.41 1.96 -16.56
N PRO A 72 -8.03 0.66 -16.48
CA PRO A 72 -8.15 -0.09 -15.24
C PRO A 72 -7.32 0.47 -14.07
N ALA A 73 -6.12 0.99 -14.34
CA ALA A 73 -5.30 1.64 -13.31
C ALA A 73 -5.96 2.93 -12.79
N ALA A 74 -6.58 3.72 -13.67
CA ALA A 74 -7.34 4.91 -13.28
C ALA A 74 -8.56 4.56 -12.42
N TYR A 75 -9.30 3.50 -12.75
CA TYR A 75 -10.40 3.00 -11.92
C TYR A 75 -9.94 2.46 -10.56
N ALA A 76 -8.78 1.78 -10.51
CA ALA A 76 -8.20 1.32 -9.24
C ALA A 76 -7.85 2.51 -8.32
N LEU A 77 -7.21 3.54 -8.89
CA LEU A 77 -6.93 4.78 -8.16
C LEU A 77 -8.23 5.48 -7.72
N LYS A 78 -9.24 5.57 -8.61
CA LYS A 78 -10.56 6.15 -8.30
C LYS A 78 -11.16 5.48 -7.08
N ALA A 79 -11.14 4.15 -7.03
CA ALA A 79 -11.69 3.40 -5.92
C ALA A 79 -10.98 3.71 -4.59
N ASP A 80 -9.64 3.73 -4.57
CA ASP A 80 -8.85 4.05 -3.37
C ASP A 80 -9.09 5.49 -2.89
N VAL A 81 -9.16 6.45 -3.83
CA VAL A 81 -9.50 7.87 -3.56
C VAL A 81 -10.88 8.00 -2.93
N LEU A 82 -11.89 7.34 -3.50
CA LEU A 82 -13.27 7.37 -3.00
C LEU A 82 -13.41 6.71 -1.63
N MET A 83 -12.71 5.61 -1.38
CA MET A 83 -12.66 4.97 -0.07
C MET A 83 -12.04 5.87 0.99
N TRP A 84 -10.94 6.56 0.65
CA TRP A 84 -10.34 7.55 1.55
C TRP A 84 -11.29 8.71 1.82
N LYS A 85 -11.90 9.28 0.78
CA LYS A 85 -12.88 10.37 0.90
C LYS A 85 -14.06 9.95 1.78
N ALA A 86 -14.62 8.76 1.56
CA ALA A 86 -15.77 8.27 2.30
C ALA A 86 -15.50 8.14 3.80
N LYS A 87 -14.35 7.54 4.17
CA LYS A 87 -14.07 7.15 5.56
C LYS A 87 -13.23 8.18 6.33
N VAL A 88 -12.37 8.94 5.65
CA VAL A 88 -11.44 9.88 6.30
C VAL A 88 -11.91 11.33 6.17
N LEU A 89 -12.58 11.69 5.07
CA LEU A 89 -13.04 13.04 4.78
C LEU A 89 -14.57 13.20 4.86
N ASN A 90 -15.24 12.24 5.50
CA ASN A 90 -16.69 12.26 5.73
C ASN A 90 -17.54 12.32 4.45
N GLY A 91 -17.08 11.75 3.33
CA GLY A 91 -17.82 11.71 2.07
C GLY A 91 -19.08 10.85 2.10
N GLY A 92 -19.04 9.72 2.82
CA GLY A 92 -20.22 8.90 3.11
C GLY A 92 -20.52 7.79 2.10
N ASN A 93 -21.77 7.27 2.15
CA ASN A 93 -22.14 6.04 1.45
C ASN A 93 -22.09 6.13 -0.07
N ALA A 94 -22.38 7.29 -0.65
CA ALA A 94 -22.34 7.48 -2.10
C ALA A 94 -20.93 7.26 -2.65
N ASP A 95 -19.89 7.71 -1.94
CA ASP A 95 -18.51 7.48 -2.34
C ASP A 95 -18.12 6.00 -2.23
N LEU A 96 -18.64 5.26 -1.22
CA LEU A 96 -18.44 3.81 -1.10
C LEU A 96 -19.08 3.06 -2.26
N GLU A 97 -20.29 3.42 -2.67
CA GLU A 97 -20.98 2.81 -3.81
C GLU A 97 -20.25 3.07 -5.13
N GLU A 98 -19.75 4.27 -5.33
CA GLU A 98 -18.94 4.62 -6.51
C GLU A 98 -17.57 3.90 -6.49
N ALA A 99 -16.96 3.71 -5.32
CA ALA A 99 -15.73 2.91 -5.19
C ALA A 99 -15.96 1.46 -5.63
N ILE A 100 -17.07 0.84 -5.21
CA ILE A 100 -17.44 -0.52 -5.64
C ILE A 100 -17.58 -0.58 -7.16
N LYS A 101 -18.31 0.37 -7.78
CA LYS A 101 -18.47 0.42 -9.24
C LYS A 101 -17.12 0.56 -9.96
N ALA A 102 -16.22 1.38 -9.43
CA ALA A 102 -14.88 1.52 -10.00
C ALA A 102 -14.08 0.21 -9.93
N ILE A 103 -14.17 -0.54 -8.82
CA ILE A 103 -13.53 -1.86 -8.71
C ILE A 103 -14.15 -2.87 -9.68
N ASP A 104 -15.47 -2.83 -9.88
CA ASP A 104 -16.15 -3.70 -10.84
C ASP A 104 -15.67 -3.44 -12.28
N GLN A 105 -15.39 -2.17 -12.64
CA GLN A 105 -14.78 -1.84 -13.93
C GLN A 105 -13.38 -2.46 -14.08
N VAL A 106 -12.58 -2.48 -13.01
CA VAL A 106 -11.28 -3.15 -13.03
C VAL A 106 -11.45 -4.65 -13.20
N GLY A 107 -12.40 -5.27 -12.51
CA GLY A 107 -12.71 -6.70 -12.65
C GLY A 107 -13.06 -7.09 -14.09
N GLY A 108 -13.77 -6.21 -14.81
CA GLY A 108 -14.09 -6.37 -16.22
C GLY A 108 -12.89 -6.37 -17.17
N SER A 109 -11.71 -5.94 -16.73
CA SER A 109 -10.48 -5.91 -17.54
C SER A 109 -9.74 -7.26 -17.63
N GLY A 110 -10.28 -8.31 -17.02
CA GLY A 110 -9.74 -9.67 -17.06
C GLY A 110 -8.63 -9.96 -16.03
N VAL A 111 -8.46 -9.11 -15.01
CA VAL A 111 -7.58 -9.39 -13.87
C VAL A 111 -8.15 -10.50 -13.00
N SER A 112 -7.30 -11.28 -12.35
CA SER A 112 -7.71 -12.35 -11.44
C SER A 112 -6.59 -12.64 -10.43
N LEU A 113 -6.95 -13.24 -9.29
CA LEU A 113 -5.96 -13.76 -8.35
C LEU A 113 -5.15 -14.88 -9.01
N LEU A 114 -3.84 -14.84 -8.83
CA LEU A 114 -2.99 -15.98 -9.18
C LEU A 114 -3.18 -17.08 -8.12
N PRO A 115 -3.29 -18.35 -8.53
CA PRO A 115 -3.46 -19.46 -7.58
C PRO A 115 -2.28 -19.60 -6.60
N ASP A 116 -1.09 -19.25 -7.04
CA ASP A 116 0.13 -19.25 -6.23
C ASP A 116 0.52 -17.81 -5.86
N TYR A 117 0.36 -17.48 -4.58
CA TYR A 117 0.71 -16.17 -4.04
C TYR A 117 2.17 -15.76 -4.30
N ALA A 118 3.12 -16.71 -4.28
CA ALA A 118 4.52 -16.43 -4.54
C ALA A 118 4.76 -15.92 -5.97
N LYS A 119 3.95 -16.38 -6.92
CA LYS A 119 4.07 -15.98 -8.33
C LYS A 119 3.65 -14.54 -8.59
N VAL A 120 2.88 -13.93 -7.68
CA VAL A 120 2.51 -12.50 -7.79
C VAL A 120 3.75 -11.61 -7.74
N PHE A 121 4.75 -11.99 -6.92
CA PHE A 121 5.95 -11.20 -6.62
C PHE A 121 7.22 -11.76 -7.28
N ALA A 122 7.10 -12.83 -8.06
CA ALA A 122 8.26 -13.44 -8.71
C ALA A 122 8.86 -12.48 -9.75
N ASN A 123 10.16 -12.22 -9.63
CA ASN A 123 10.87 -11.27 -10.50
C ASN A 123 10.81 -11.65 -11.99
N ASP A 124 10.72 -12.95 -12.29
CA ASP A 124 10.53 -13.49 -13.65
C ASP A 124 9.06 -13.48 -14.13
N ASN A 125 8.13 -13.04 -13.28
CA ASN A 125 6.69 -12.97 -13.57
C ASN A 125 6.11 -11.57 -13.33
N LYS A 126 6.90 -10.53 -13.52
CA LYS A 126 6.43 -9.14 -13.48
C LYS A 126 5.26 -8.95 -14.46
N LYS A 127 4.36 -8.01 -14.17
CA LYS A 127 3.21 -7.67 -15.03
C LYS A 127 2.21 -8.84 -15.22
N ASN A 128 2.20 -9.78 -14.30
CA ASN A 128 1.28 -10.91 -14.33
C ASN A 128 -0.21 -10.48 -14.25
N ASN A 129 -1.12 -11.46 -14.36
CA ASN A 129 -2.55 -11.16 -14.49
C ASN A 129 -3.19 -10.57 -13.23
N GLU A 130 -2.57 -10.72 -12.06
CA GLU A 130 -3.07 -10.09 -10.82
C GLU A 130 -2.68 -8.60 -10.72
N ILE A 131 -1.59 -8.16 -11.39
CA ILE A 131 -1.11 -6.77 -11.36
C ILE A 131 -2.05 -5.88 -12.18
N ILE A 132 -2.40 -4.72 -11.60
CA ILE A 132 -3.17 -3.66 -12.26
C ILE A 132 -2.24 -2.52 -12.66
N PHE A 133 -1.40 -2.06 -11.73
CA PHE A 133 -0.41 -1.04 -12.00
C PHE A 133 0.82 -1.22 -11.11
N SER A 134 2.01 -1.12 -11.69
CA SER A 134 3.28 -1.14 -10.97
C SER A 134 4.28 -0.13 -11.53
N PHE A 135 5.09 0.43 -10.66
CA PHE A 135 6.24 1.23 -11.07
C PHE A 135 7.39 0.29 -11.45
N TYR A 136 7.94 0.54 -12.62
CA TYR A 136 9.01 -0.25 -13.20
C TYR A 136 10.32 -0.12 -12.43
N PHE A 137 10.95 -1.26 -12.14
CA PHE A 137 12.30 -1.35 -11.61
C PHE A 137 13.12 -2.36 -12.42
N GLU A 138 14.34 -1.99 -12.76
CA GLU A 138 15.29 -2.85 -13.46
C GLU A 138 16.71 -2.49 -13.03
N ARG A 139 17.54 -3.52 -12.89
CA ARG A 139 18.97 -3.36 -12.61
C ARG A 139 19.62 -2.48 -13.69
N TYR A 140 20.46 -1.54 -13.30
CA TYR A 140 21.13 -0.55 -14.15
C TYR A 140 20.28 0.60 -14.70
N GLU A 141 18.95 0.55 -14.59
CA GLU A 141 18.06 1.65 -15.03
C GLU A 141 17.51 2.42 -13.84
N THR A 142 16.80 1.76 -12.94
CA THR A 142 16.09 2.37 -11.80
C THR A 142 16.67 1.98 -10.45
N GLY A 143 17.54 0.95 -10.41
CA GLY A 143 18.19 0.47 -9.20
C GLY A 143 17.36 -0.52 -8.39
N ASN A 144 17.54 -0.51 -7.08
CA ASN A 144 16.89 -1.45 -6.15
C ASN A 144 15.64 -0.86 -5.52
N LEU A 145 14.62 -1.71 -5.32
CA LEU A 145 13.43 -1.40 -4.54
C LEU A 145 13.82 -1.19 -3.05
N SER A 146 13.69 0.04 -2.56
CA SER A 146 14.15 0.44 -1.23
C SER A 146 13.53 -0.37 -0.10
N ILE A 147 12.24 -0.73 -0.21
CA ILE A 147 11.57 -1.52 0.82
C ILE A 147 12.23 -2.91 0.95
N ALA A 148 12.60 -3.55 -0.15
CA ALA A 148 13.26 -4.84 -0.14
C ALA A 148 14.67 -4.74 0.46
N THR A 149 15.48 -3.77 0.04
CA THR A 149 16.84 -3.59 0.58
C THR A 149 16.86 -3.27 2.07
N ASN A 150 15.89 -2.50 2.54
CA ASN A 150 15.84 -2.05 3.95
C ASN A 150 15.23 -3.11 4.89
N THR A 151 14.57 -4.14 4.37
CA THR A 151 13.90 -5.16 5.16
C THR A 151 14.51 -6.56 5.04
N THR A 152 15.55 -6.72 4.21
CA THR A 152 16.34 -7.95 4.07
C THR A 152 17.70 -7.79 4.71
N SER A 153 18.29 -8.90 5.17
CA SER A 153 19.54 -8.90 5.91
C SER A 153 20.73 -9.17 5.00
N ARG A 154 21.91 -8.69 5.41
CA ARG A 154 23.17 -9.01 4.75
C ARG A 154 23.51 -10.48 4.94
N THR A 155 23.98 -11.11 3.88
CA THR A 155 24.33 -12.55 3.89
C THR A 155 25.45 -12.86 4.92
N ASP A 156 26.44 -12.00 5.01
CA ASP A 156 27.60 -12.14 5.91
C ASP A 156 27.23 -12.09 7.40
N ASN A 157 26.14 -11.42 7.76
CA ASN A 157 25.64 -11.34 9.14
C ASN A 157 24.84 -12.58 9.58
N LEU A 158 24.61 -13.54 8.68
CA LEU A 158 23.69 -14.66 8.88
C LEU A 158 24.38 -16.02 8.76
N SER A 159 25.71 -16.07 8.96
CA SER A 159 26.49 -17.29 8.81
C SER A 159 26.08 -18.48 9.71
N MET A 160 25.35 -18.19 10.81
CA MET A 160 24.79 -19.19 11.72
C MET A 160 23.45 -19.77 11.26
N ALA A 161 22.77 -19.16 10.28
CA ALA A 161 21.46 -19.59 9.82
C ALA A 161 21.60 -20.84 8.92
N VAL A 162 20.89 -21.92 9.28
CA VAL A 162 20.93 -23.19 8.51
C VAL A 162 19.99 -23.16 7.31
N ASN A 163 19.02 -22.24 7.27
CA ASN A 163 18.04 -22.08 6.20
C ASN A 163 18.25 -20.81 5.37
N LEU A 164 19.46 -20.30 5.32
CA LEU A 164 19.82 -19.07 4.62
C LEU A 164 19.46 -19.11 3.12
N ALA A 165 19.54 -20.28 2.49
CA ALA A 165 19.21 -20.47 1.08
C ALA A 165 17.74 -20.13 0.74
N ASP A 166 16.85 -20.21 1.72
CA ASP A 166 15.42 -19.91 1.56
C ASP A 166 15.12 -18.40 1.63
N ALA A 167 16.09 -17.61 2.09
CA ALA A 167 15.93 -16.17 2.27
C ALA A 167 16.49 -15.36 1.09
N ALA A 168 15.86 -14.23 0.81
CA ALA A 168 16.44 -13.22 -0.07
C ALA A 168 17.44 -12.38 0.73
N THR A 169 18.75 -12.58 0.48
CA THR A 169 19.85 -11.86 1.14
C THR A 169 20.86 -11.37 0.12
N SER A 170 21.55 -10.29 0.44
CA SER A 170 22.66 -9.77 -0.35
C SER A 170 23.75 -9.22 0.57
N PRO A 171 25.03 -9.49 0.32
CA PRO A 171 26.12 -8.91 1.08
C PRO A 171 26.23 -7.38 0.89
N ASN A 172 25.83 -6.85 -0.27
CA ASN A 172 26.04 -5.45 -0.61
C ASN A 172 24.76 -4.61 -0.69
N GLN A 173 23.63 -5.22 -1.07
CA GLN A 173 22.36 -4.48 -1.28
C GLN A 173 21.46 -4.46 -0.06
N SER A 174 21.49 -5.52 0.77
CA SER A 174 20.65 -5.62 1.98
C SER A 174 21.17 -4.72 3.11
N ARG A 175 20.27 -4.10 3.87
CA ARG A 175 20.60 -3.14 4.95
C ARG A 175 19.98 -3.49 6.30
N HIS A 176 18.85 -4.21 6.32
CA HIS A 176 18.09 -4.61 7.51
C HIS A 176 17.83 -3.45 8.48
N VAL A 177 17.22 -2.38 7.94
CA VAL A 177 16.84 -1.21 8.74
C VAL A 177 15.53 -1.45 9.48
N TYR A 178 14.64 -2.24 8.88
CA TYR A 178 13.32 -2.58 9.41
C TYR A 178 13.12 -4.09 9.43
N ALA A 179 12.44 -4.59 10.46
CA ALA A 179 12.04 -5.98 10.60
C ALA A 179 10.51 -6.11 10.72
N PRO A 180 9.93 -7.28 10.39
CA PRO A 180 8.55 -7.59 10.71
C PRO A 180 8.29 -7.41 12.21
N SER A 181 7.17 -6.77 12.58
CA SER A 181 6.77 -6.70 13.98
C SER A 181 6.22 -8.04 14.45
N ASP A 182 6.31 -8.30 15.76
CA ASP A 182 5.72 -9.50 16.39
C ASP A 182 4.23 -9.60 16.06
N LYS A 183 3.48 -8.50 16.11
CA LYS A 183 2.07 -8.45 15.74
C LYS A 183 1.80 -8.92 14.30
N ALA A 184 2.63 -8.49 13.35
CA ALA A 184 2.48 -8.95 11.96
C ALA A 184 2.75 -10.46 11.85
N ARG A 185 3.78 -10.95 12.54
CA ARG A 185 4.12 -12.37 12.58
C ARG A 185 3.00 -13.21 13.23
N GLU A 186 2.48 -12.76 14.37
CA GLU A 186 1.39 -13.42 15.11
C GLU A 186 0.10 -13.56 14.28
N LEU A 187 -0.25 -12.55 13.48
CA LEU A 187 -1.41 -12.60 12.61
C LEU A 187 -1.35 -13.72 11.56
N TYR A 188 -0.16 -14.01 11.03
CA TYR A 188 0.01 -15.18 10.16
C TYR A 188 0.00 -16.49 10.96
N LEU A 189 0.66 -16.53 12.11
CA LEU A 189 0.75 -17.74 12.94
C LEU A 189 -0.59 -18.14 13.56
N LYS A 190 -1.55 -17.21 13.64
CA LYS A 190 -2.95 -17.49 14.00
C LYS A 190 -3.59 -18.53 13.08
N TYR A 191 -3.11 -18.62 11.84
CA TYR A 191 -3.60 -19.54 10.82
C TYR A 191 -2.43 -20.39 10.27
N PRO A 192 -2.10 -21.54 10.91
CA PRO A 192 -0.94 -22.35 10.52
C PRO A 192 -0.96 -22.87 9.07
N GLY A 193 -2.14 -22.86 8.41
CA GLY A 193 -2.33 -23.21 7.00
C GLY A 193 -2.11 -22.06 6.01
N ASP A 194 -1.87 -20.83 6.49
CA ASP A 194 -1.71 -19.65 5.61
C ASP A 194 -0.44 -19.79 4.75
N ARG A 195 -0.66 -20.03 3.46
CA ARG A 195 0.42 -20.23 2.48
C ARG A 195 1.27 -18.98 2.25
N ARG A 196 0.77 -17.79 2.65
CA ARG A 196 1.46 -16.51 2.45
C ARG A 196 2.59 -16.29 3.43
N TYR A 197 2.59 -16.93 4.60
CA TYR A 197 3.60 -16.68 5.64
C TYR A 197 5.03 -16.77 5.11
N LYS A 198 5.39 -17.91 4.51
CA LYS A 198 6.74 -18.15 3.98
C LYS A 198 7.11 -17.28 2.78
N VAL A 199 6.10 -16.73 2.08
CA VAL A 199 6.30 -15.77 0.99
C VAL A 199 6.52 -14.36 1.55
N ALA A 200 5.72 -13.97 2.54
CA ALA A 200 5.76 -12.63 3.12
C ALA A 200 7.00 -12.41 3.99
N MET A 201 7.35 -13.40 4.82
CA MET A 201 8.49 -13.33 5.74
C MET A 201 9.10 -14.72 5.97
N ILE A 202 10.32 -14.75 6.48
CA ILE A 202 11.04 -15.96 6.81
C ILE A 202 11.70 -15.84 8.17
N ASP A 203 11.53 -16.87 9.00
CA ASP A 203 12.27 -17.07 10.24
C ASP A 203 13.60 -17.73 9.92
N LEU A 204 14.69 -17.06 10.20
CA LEU A 204 16.05 -17.62 10.08
C LEU A 204 16.41 -18.25 11.41
N VAL A 205 16.83 -19.50 11.36
CA VAL A 205 17.11 -20.33 12.55
C VAL A 205 18.51 -20.90 12.55
N ASP A 206 19.07 -21.10 13.74
CA ASP A 206 20.35 -21.78 13.91
C ASP A 206 20.21 -23.32 13.81
N LYS A 207 21.33 -24.03 13.98
CA LYS A 207 21.37 -25.50 13.93
C LYS A 207 20.55 -26.19 15.03
N ASP A 208 20.26 -25.51 16.11
CA ASP A 208 19.47 -26.02 17.24
C ASP A 208 17.96 -25.62 17.12
N GLY A 209 17.60 -24.93 16.02
CA GLY A 209 16.24 -24.48 15.75
C GLY A 209 15.85 -23.18 16.45
N ASN A 210 16.79 -22.48 17.09
CA ASN A 210 16.51 -21.20 17.74
C ASN A 210 16.39 -20.11 16.69
N LEU A 211 15.41 -19.20 16.89
CA LEU A 211 15.20 -18.04 16.03
C LEU A 211 16.39 -17.08 16.14
N ILE A 212 17.04 -16.80 14.99
CA ILE A 212 18.04 -15.74 14.87
C ILE A 212 17.34 -14.41 14.63
N LEU A 213 16.50 -14.34 13.59
CA LEU A 213 15.67 -13.17 13.26
C LEU A 213 14.58 -13.56 12.27
N THR A 214 13.56 -12.72 12.17
CA THR A 214 12.56 -12.77 11.09
C THR A 214 12.81 -11.61 10.13
N GLN A 215 12.87 -11.88 8.84
CA GLN A 215 12.97 -10.85 7.80
C GLN A 215 11.86 -10.97 6.76
N THR A 216 11.70 -9.94 5.95
CA THR A 216 10.78 -10.01 4.80
C THR A 216 11.33 -10.92 3.71
N ASN A 217 10.43 -11.54 2.94
CA ASN A 217 10.81 -12.48 1.89
C ASN A 217 9.95 -12.30 0.62
N LYS A 218 9.09 -11.29 0.56
CA LYS A 218 8.12 -11.07 -0.52
C LYS A 218 8.78 -10.58 -1.81
N PHE A 219 9.54 -9.50 -1.75
CA PHE A 219 10.29 -8.95 -2.86
C PHE A 219 11.71 -9.51 -2.82
N ARG A 220 11.94 -10.53 -3.63
CA ARG A 220 13.18 -11.34 -3.54
C ARG A 220 14.25 -10.90 -4.52
N GLY A 221 13.91 -10.00 -5.46
CA GLY A 221 14.81 -9.61 -6.52
C GLY A 221 15.32 -10.78 -7.35
N LYS A 222 16.41 -10.57 -8.02
CA LYS A 222 17.09 -11.58 -8.85
C LYS A 222 18.54 -11.74 -8.41
N ALA A 223 18.99 -13.00 -8.31
CA ALA A 223 20.41 -13.32 -8.11
C ALA A 223 21.13 -13.23 -9.46
N TYR A 224 22.16 -12.42 -9.52
CA TYR A 224 23.08 -12.28 -10.64
C TYR A 224 24.44 -12.91 -10.25
N SER A 225 25.38 -12.96 -11.18
CA SER A 225 26.71 -13.57 -10.94
C SER A 225 27.56 -12.83 -9.91
N ASP A 226 27.32 -11.53 -9.71
CA ASP A 226 28.06 -10.65 -8.80
C ASP A 226 27.33 -10.40 -7.46
N ASP A 227 26.00 -10.34 -7.45
CA ASP A 227 25.20 -10.11 -6.26
C ASP A 227 23.71 -10.39 -6.54
N ARG A 228 22.87 -10.29 -5.50
CA ARG A 228 21.43 -10.18 -5.64
C ARG A 228 21.04 -8.70 -5.74
N TYR A 229 20.21 -8.37 -6.72
CA TYR A 229 19.58 -7.04 -6.86
C TYR A 229 18.08 -7.18 -6.64
N PHE A 230 17.51 -6.21 -5.93
CA PHE A 230 16.08 -6.16 -5.63
C PHE A 230 15.37 -5.28 -6.66
N ASP A 231 15.43 -5.72 -7.90
CA ASP A 231 14.85 -5.04 -9.06
C ASP A 231 13.40 -5.49 -9.34
N ASP A 232 12.67 -5.86 -8.29
CA ASP A 232 11.23 -6.12 -8.37
C ASP A 232 10.47 -4.82 -8.62
N ASP A 233 9.38 -4.88 -9.42
CA ASP A 233 8.51 -3.73 -9.63
C ASP A 233 7.80 -3.34 -8.32
N LEU A 234 7.65 -2.04 -8.06
CA LEU A 234 6.83 -1.55 -6.97
C LEU A 234 5.35 -1.60 -7.36
N ILE A 235 4.62 -2.56 -6.79
CA ILE A 235 3.20 -2.76 -7.06
C ILE A 235 2.40 -1.63 -6.40
N ALA A 236 1.70 -0.83 -7.21
CA ALA A 236 0.77 0.19 -6.72
C ALA A 236 -0.63 -0.39 -6.48
N TYR A 237 -1.15 -1.16 -7.45
CA TYR A 237 -2.45 -1.81 -7.37
C TYR A 237 -2.41 -3.22 -7.95
N ARG A 238 -3.07 -4.16 -7.29
CA ARG A 238 -3.31 -5.52 -7.74
C ARG A 238 -4.69 -6.03 -7.31
N TRP A 239 -5.17 -7.09 -7.94
CA TRP A 239 -6.55 -7.53 -7.75
C TRP A 239 -6.87 -7.93 -6.31
N GLY A 240 -5.95 -8.60 -5.60
CA GLY A 240 -6.15 -8.94 -4.18
C GLY A 240 -6.33 -7.72 -3.27
N ASP A 241 -5.68 -6.57 -3.55
CA ASP A 241 -5.91 -5.31 -2.85
C ASP A 241 -7.33 -4.79 -3.09
N LEU A 242 -7.77 -4.79 -4.36
CA LEU A 242 -9.09 -4.25 -4.72
C LEU A 242 -10.25 -5.14 -4.23
N LEU A 243 -10.10 -6.45 -4.20
CA LEU A 243 -11.08 -7.34 -3.58
C LEU A 243 -11.28 -6.99 -2.10
N LEU A 244 -10.20 -6.84 -1.34
CA LEU A 244 -10.29 -6.46 0.07
C LEU A 244 -10.78 -5.02 0.27
N LEU A 245 -10.51 -4.12 -0.67
CA LEU A 245 -11.04 -2.76 -0.65
C LEU A 245 -12.56 -2.77 -0.91
N ARG A 246 -13.05 -3.62 -1.83
CA ARG A 246 -14.49 -3.81 -2.10
C ARG A 246 -15.19 -4.50 -0.93
N ALA A 247 -14.54 -5.49 -0.30
CA ALA A 247 -15.02 -6.10 0.93
C ALA A 247 -15.22 -5.06 2.04
N GLU A 248 -14.25 -4.16 2.22
CA GLU A 248 -14.34 -3.06 3.19
C GLU A 248 -15.50 -2.10 2.87
N ALA A 249 -15.65 -1.70 1.61
CA ALA A 249 -16.75 -0.83 1.18
C ALA A 249 -18.13 -1.48 1.44
N ASN A 250 -18.28 -2.75 1.10
CA ASN A 250 -19.50 -3.50 1.34
C ASN A 250 -19.80 -3.66 2.84
N ALA A 251 -18.80 -3.94 3.67
CA ALA A 251 -18.97 -4.01 5.12
C ALA A 251 -19.39 -2.65 5.70
N ALA A 252 -18.77 -1.55 5.24
CA ALA A 252 -19.11 -0.20 5.64
C ALA A 252 -20.56 0.17 5.30
N LEU A 253 -21.08 -0.32 4.17
CA LEU A 253 -22.48 -0.20 3.74
C LEU A 253 -23.42 -1.22 4.42
N ASN A 254 -22.92 -2.02 5.35
CA ASN A 254 -23.67 -3.12 5.99
C ASN A 254 -24.13 -4.23 5.02
N LYS A 255 -23.50 -4.35 3.86
CA LYS A 255 -23.69 -5.44 2.87
C LYS A 255 -22.75 -6.61 3.23
N ILE A 256 -23.01 -7.25 4.36
CA ILE A 256 -22.07 -8.21 4.95
C ILE A 256 -21.88 -9.45 4.07
N SER A 257 -22.92 -9.93 3.43
CA SER A 257 -22.85 -11.11 2.54
C SER A 257 -21.91 -10.85 1.36
N GLU A 258 -22.03 -9.69 0.72
CA GLU A 258 -21.19 -9.27 -0.40
C GLU A 258 -19.75 -9.06 0.05
N SER A 259 -19.55 -8.46 1.22
CA SER A 259 -18.23 -8.29 1.83
C SER A 259 -17.51 -9.62 2.04
N LEU A 260 -18.24 -10.64 2.53
CA LEU A 260 -17.67 -11.95 2.78
C LEU A 260 -17.31 -12.73 1.50
N VAL A 261 -17.94 -12.44 0.37
CA VAL A 261 -17.57 -13.06 -0.92
C VAL A 261 -16.11 -12.70 -1.25
N ASP A 262 -15.78 -11.43 -1.28
CA ASP A 262 -14.43 -10.96 -1.63
C ASP A 262 -13.38 -11.35 -0.59
N LEU A 263 -13.72 -11.22 0.71
CA LEU A 263 -12.85 -11.65 1.79
C LEU A 263 -12.50 -13.13 1.67
N ASN A 264 -13.49 -13.99 1.43
CA ASN A 264 -13.31 -15.43 1.35
C ASN A 264 -12.59 -15.86 0.06
N GLU A 265 -12.72 -15.13 -1.04
CA GLU A 265 -11.93 -15.37 -2.26
C GLU A 265 -10.43 -15.22 -1.99
N VAL A 266 -10.03 -14.15 -1.28
CA VAL A 266 -8.62 -13.94 -0.88
C VAL A 266 -8.16 -15.01 0.12
N ARG A 267 -9.01 -15.38 1.07
CA ARG A 267 -8.70 -16.43 2.07
C ARG A 267 -8.53 -17.80 1.43
N ASP A 268 -9.40 -18.17 0.50
CA ASP A 268 -9.32 -19.44 -0.25
C ASP A 268 -7.98 -19.56 -1.01
N ARG A 269 -7.61 -18.50 -1.74
CA ARG A 269 -6.30 -18.44 -2.41
C ARG A 269 -5.12 -18.63 -1.43
N ALA A 270 -5.24 -18.09 -0.21
CA ALA A 270 -4.26 -18.26 0.85
C ALA A 270 -4.26 -19.66 1.49
N GLY A 271 -5.25 -20.52 1.14
CA GLY A 271 -5.43 -21.86 1.72
C GLY A 271 -6.11 -21.83 3.08
N LEU A 272 -6.92 -20.80 3.35
CA LEU A 272 -7.66 -20.62 4.59
C LEU A 272 -9.14 -20.95 4.38
N GLU A 273 -9.76 -21.51 5.42
CA GLU A 273 -11.22 -21.68 5.45
C GLU A 273 -11.94 -20.33 5.37
N PRO A 274 -13.17 -20.29 4.86
CA PRO A 274 -14.00 -19.10 4.90
C PRO A 274 -14.10 -18.52 6.31
N TYR A 275 -14.27 -17.19 6.40
CA TYR A 275 -14.45 -16.52 7.69
C TYR A 275 -15.70 -17.03 8.41
N ASP A 276 -15.52 -17.54 9.62
CA ASP A 276 -16.55 -18.14 10.46
C ASP A 276 -16.84 -17.35 11.75
N GLY A 277 -16.20 -16.17 11.91
CA GLY A 277 -16.39 -15.29 13.05
C GLY A 277 -17.73 -14.54 13.04
N PRO A 278 -17.94 -13.61 14.01
CA PRO A 278 -19.15 -12.80 14.08
C PRO A 278 -19.38 -12.01 12.79
N LYS A 279 -20.66 -11.94 12.36
CA LYS A 279 -21.06 -11.31 11.08
C LYS A 279 -21.68 -9.92 11.27
N ASP A 280 -21.37 -9.23 12.36
CA ASP A 280 -21.67 -7.82 12.47
C ASP A 280 -20.61 -6.97 11.74
N LYS A 281 -20.98 -5.74 11.40
CA LYS A 281 -20.13 -4.82 10.63
C LYS A 281 -18.72 -4.68 11.22
N ILE A 282 -18.62 -4.43 12.52
CA ILE A 282 -17.33 -4.13 13.17
C ILE A 282 -16.43 -5.37 13.18
N ALA A 283 -16.98 -6.55 13.45
CA ALA A 283 -16.22 -7.79 13.44
C ALA A 283 -15.69 -8.12 12.03
N VAL A 284 -16.51 -7.95 11.00
CA VAL A 284 -16.10 -8.18 9.62
C VAL A 284 -15.07 -7.15 9.16
N GLU A 285 -15.26 -5.87 9.45
CA GLU A 285 -14.25 -4.83 9.13
C GLU A 285 -12.91 -5.09 9.84
N LYS A 286 -12.90 -5.58 11.09
CA LYS A 286 -11.67 -5.96 11.79
C LYS A 286 -10.95 -7.12 11.10
N GLU A 287 -11.68 -8.17 10.72
CA GLU A 287 -11.07 -9.28 9.98
C GLU A 287 -10.51 -8.81 8.63
N ILE A 288 -11.23 -7.93 7.91
CA ILE A 288 -10.72 -7.34 6.66
C ILE A 288 -9.43 -6.54 6.92
N CYS A 289 -9.38 -5.76 7.99
CA CYS A 289 -8.18 -5.01 8.38
C CYS A 289 -6.97 -5.93 8.64
N ASP A 290 -7.20 -7.07 9.30
CA ASP A 290 -6.18 -8.09 9.56
C ASP A 290 -5.83 -8.87 8.28
N GLU A 291 -6.83 -9.20 7.43
CA GLU A 291 -6.60 -9.85 6.14
C GLU A 291 -5.78 -8.96 5.21
N ARG A 292 -6.05 -7.64 5.18
CA ARG A 292 -5.24 -6.68 4.42
C ARG A 292 -3.78 -6.66 4.89
N LEU A 293 -3.50 -6.79 6.19
CA LEU A 293 -2.12 -6.93 6.67
C LEU A 293 -1.46 -8.20 6.14
N ARG A 294 -2.13 -9.36 6.21
CA ARG A 294 -1.60 -10.63 5.70
C ARG A 294 -1.39 -10.58 4.19
N GLU A 295 -2.35 -10.05 3.47
CA GLU A 295 -2.34 -10.00 2.02
C GLU A 295 -1.33 -8.99 1.48
N LEU A 296 -1.31 -7.78 2.03
CA LEU A 296 -0.59 -6.62 1.51
C LEU A 296 0.67 -6.28 2.33
N PHE A 297 1.19 -7.25 3.09
CA PHE A 297 2.38 -7.04 3.91
C PHE A 297 3.53 -6.44 3.08
N ILE A 298 4.14 -5.36 3.58
CA ILE A 298 5.18 -4.53 2.94
C ILE A 298 4.85 -3.94 1.55
N GLU A 299 3.58 -3.90 1.14
CA GLU A 299 3.15 -3.20 -0.09
C GLU A 299 2.76 -1.73 0.16
N GLN A 300 3.25 -1.13 1.23
CA GLN A 300 3.08 0.29 1.60
C GLN A 300 1.62 0.73 1.81
N LYS A 301 0.72 -0.21 2.16
CA LYS A 301 -0.71 0.07 2.38
C LYS A 301 -1.07 0.26 3.85
N ARG A 302 -0.36 -0.39 4.78
CA ARG A 302 -0.78 -0.57 6.18
C ARG A 302 -1.12 0.72 6.92
N TRP A 303 -0.30 1.77 6.82
CA TRP A 303 -0.58 3.03 7.49
C TRP A 303 -1.91 3.64 7.05
N PHE A 304 -2.15 3.69 5.75
CA PHE A 304 -3.37 4.22 5.18
C PHE A 304 -4.60 3.37 5.51
N ASP A 305 -4.45 2.05 5.57
CA ASP A 305 -5.50 1.15 6.05
C ASP A 305 -5.87 1.47 7.51
N LEU A 306 -4.88 1.56 8.40
CA LEU A 306 -5.12 1.86 9.82
C LEU A 306 -5.82 3.20 10.01
N VAL A 307 -5.41 4.25 9.29
CA VAL A 307 -6.07 5.57 9.34
C VAL A 307 -7.52 5.44 8.87
N ARG A 308 -7.78 4.75 7.76
CA ARG A 308 -9.11 4.57 7.20
C ARG A 308 -10.05 3.78 8.13
N PHE A 309 -9.57 2.68 8.72
CA PHE A 309 -10.35 1.90 9.69
C PHE A 309 -10.55 2.62 11.01
N HIS A 310 -9.60 3.45 11.45
CA HIS A 310 -9.74 4.30 12.62
C HIS A 310 -10.80 5.38 12.41
N CYS A 311 -10.71 6.15 11.34
CA CYS A 311 -11.68 7.19 11.00
C CYS A 311 -13.07 6.61 10.74
N GLY A 312 -13.15 5.38 10.21
CA GLY A 312 -14.40 4.63 10.06
C GLY A 312 -14.98 4.06 11.35
N GLY A 313 -14.29 4.19 12.49
CA GLY A 313 -14.75 3.75 13.80
C GLY A 313 -14.58 2.25 14.09
N THR A 314 -13.81 1.53 13.26
CA THR A 314 -13.61 0.07 13.41
C THR A 314 -12.52 -0.27 14.43
N ILE A 315 -11.44 0.48 14.44
CA ILE A 315 -10.29 0.28 15.32
C ILE A 315 -9.88 1.58 16.00
N ASP A 316 -9.06 1.48 17.04
CA ASP A 316 -8.37 2.61 17.65
C ASP A 316 -6.89 2.56 17.27
N ILE A 317 -6.45 3.41 16.31
CA ILE A 317 -5.08 3.42 15.80
C ILE A 317 -4.05 3.66 16.92
N TYR A 318 -4.42 4.41 17.95
CA TYR A 318 -3.54 4.71 19.10
C TYR A 318 -3.29 3.48 19.99
N LYS A 319 -4.10 2.42 19.85
CA LYS A 319 -3.86 1.11 20.48
C LYS A 319 -3.23 0.11 19.52
N GLU A 320 -3.42 0.33 18.22
CA GLU A 320 -2.90 -0.56 17.18
C GLU A 320 -1.42 -0.34 16.89
N VAL A 321 -0.93 0.90 17.01
CA VAL A 321 0.43 1.31 16.68
C VAL A 321 1.22 1.58 17.95
N PRO A 322 2.24 0.75 18.32
CA PRO A 322 2.96 0.89 19.58
C PRO A 322 3.54 2.28 19.86
N ASN A 323 4.04 2.95 18.82
CA ASN A 323 4.63 4.30 18.95
C ASN A 323 3.58 5.40 19.19
N LEU A 324 2.30 5.10 19.01
CA LEU A 324 1.17 5.99 19.30
C LEU A 324 0.47 5.66 20.62
N ASN A 325 0.86 4.57 21.29
CA ASN A 325 0.31 4.23 22.60
C ASN A 325 0.50 5.40 23.56
N ASP A 326 -0.55 5.69 24.34
CA ASP A 326 -0.61 6.79 25.30
C ASP A 326 -0.52 8.21 24.68
N LYS A 327 -0.74 8.33 23.37
CA LYS A 327 -0.77 9.61 22.64
C LYS A 327 -2.11 9.82 21.92
N PRO A 328 -3.27 9.68 22.58
CA PRO A 328 -4.56 9.85 21.92
C PRO A 328 -4.68 11.27 21.34
N GLY A 329 -5.10 11.37 20.10
CA GLY A 329 -5.22 12.65 19.39
C GLY A 329 -3.90 13.17 18.78
N TYR A 330 -2.81 12.40 18.83
CA TYR A 330 -1.61 12.73 18.07
C TYR A 330 -1.95 12.80 16.57
N PRO A 331 -1.41 13.79 15.83
CA PRO A 331 -1.75 13.97 14.42
C PRO A 331 -1.47 12.71 13.59
N LEU A 332 -2.40 12.36 12.71
CA LEU A 332 -2.24 11.24 11.78
C LEU A 332 -1.67 11.68 10.41
N TYR A 333 -1.62 12.98 10.16
CA TYR A 333 -0.84 13.57 9.08
C TYR A 333 0.58 13.87 9.57
N PHE A 334 1.55 13.80 8.66
CA PHE A 334 2.94 14.08 8.99
C PHE A 334 3.24 15.58 8.99
N PRO A 335 4.28 16.03 9.73
CA PRO A 335 4.71 17.42 9.70
C PRO A 335 5.35 17.77 8.36
N ILE A 336 5.24 19.04 7.98
CA ILE A 336 6.01 19.60 6.85
C ILE A 336 7.47 19.72 7.30
N ASN A 337 8.38 19.32 6.42
CA ASN A 337 9.81 19.45 6.70
C ASN A 337 10.21 20.93 6.85
N TYR A 338 11.05 21.22 7.83
CA TYR A 338 11.54 22.56 8.10
C TYR A 338 12.16 23.23 6.86
N ASN A 339 12.99 22.50 6.10
CA ASN A 339 13.64 23.05 4.91
C ASN A 339 12.63 23.47 3.83
N ASP A 340 11.54 22.71 3.68
CA ASP A 340 10.49 23.06 2.72
C ASP A 340 9.76 24.34 3.14
N MET A 341 9.53 24.54 4.45
CA MET A 341 8.94 25.77 5.00
C MET A 341 9.87 26.98 4.87
N VAL A 342 11.19 26.78 4.93
CA VAL A 342 12.16 27.85 4.67
C VAL A 342 12.18 28.25 3.18
N LEU A 343 12.05 27.27 2.29
CA LEU A 343 12.01 27.51 0.84
C LEU A 343 10.68 28.13 0.36
N ASN A 344 9.59 27.85 1.06
CA ASN A 344 8.28 28.41 0.78
C ASN A 344 7.64 28.95 2.07
N ASP A 345 7.77 30.24 2.28
CA ASP A 345 7.28 30.96 3.47
C ASP A 345 5.74 31.05 3.56
N LYS A 346 5.00 30.63 2.51
CA LYS A 346 3.54 30.52 2.49
C LYS A 346 3.05 29.18 3.06
N LEU A 347 3.95 28.22 3.33
CA LEU A 347 3.58 26.97 3.95
C LEU A 347 3.30 27.15 5.46
N VAL A 348 2.18 26.61 5.90
CA VAL A 348 1.80 26.52 7.31
C VAL A 348 1.99 25.08 7.76
N GLN A 349 2.54 24.87 8.96
CA GLN A 349 2.78 23.53 9.53
C GLN A 349 1.45 22.75 9.65
N THR A 350 1.55 21.44 9.56
CA THR A 350 0.42 20.53 9.79
C THR A 350 -0.10 20.70 11.23
N ASP A 351 -1.41 20.75 11.39
CA ASP A 351 -2.06 20.92 12.70
C ASP A 351 -1.56 19.89 13.72
N GLY A 352 -1.32 20.36 14.95
CA GLY A 352 -0.80 19.55 16.05
C GLY A 352 0.73 19.46 16.13
N TYR A 353 1.45 20.06 15.18
CA TYR A 353 2.90 20.22 15.25
C TYR A 353 3.31 21.69 15.46
N GLU A 354 4.41 21.89 16.19
CA GLU A 354 4.93 23.24 16.39
C GLU A 354 5.55 23.78 15.11
N SER A 355 5.34 25.06 14.84
CA SER A 355 6.04 25.81 13.81
C SER A 355 7.45 26.17 14.33
N ASN A 356 8.40 25.27 14.22
CA ASN A 356 9.80 25.54 14.62
C ASN A 356 10.55 26.44 13.63
N VAL A 357 9.84 27.32 12.92
CA VAL A 357 10.49 28.40 12.14
C VAL A 357 10.63 29.58 13.07
N GLU A 358 11.72 29.63 13.84
CA GLU A 358 12.17 30.91 14.38
C GLU A 358 12.49 31.82 13.18
N ARG A 359 11.66 32.85 12.97
CA ARG A 359 11.82 33.85 11.93
C ARG A 359 12.88 34.88 12.34
#